data_c025509d5a0d14e6e965e62a87b64c2c
#
_entry.id   c025509d5a0d14e6e965e62a87b64c2c
#
_cell.length_a   1.000
_cell.length_b   1.000
_cell.length_c   1.000
_cell.angle_alpha   90.00
_cell.angle_beta   90.00
_cell.angle_gamma   90.00
#
_symmetry.space_group_name_H-M   'P 1'
#
loop_
_entity.id
_entity.type
_entity.pdbx_description
1 polymer ?
#
loop_
_entity_poly.entity_id
_entity_poly.type
_entity_poly.pdbx_seq_one_letter_code
_entity_poly.pdbx_strand_id
1 'polypeptide(L)'
;MNKYIITLLLITAVTLNGYTQANISPAPKQTKLIAITGATIHIGNGSIVENGTILFNGGKIISVAAGGQAPQDDVLVINANGKHVYPGFISPNTNLGLAEFESVKATLDYSEIGNMNPHIRSIVAYNTDSKVPATLRSNGILMAQITPEGGTIAGSSSVVQLDAWNWEDAAIKIDDAMHVTWPVISRSRGFGRAPVVSPEILQERRQQAINELEQIFSEARGYADLSKPLAVNPRLAAMKHLFDGSQRLFITADSQKDIVAAVNLAKKYKLTPVIIGGDEAYLITDFLKENNVSVIVKQPHALPNSTDDDVNMPYKNAAVLANAGVTVVVSIEGYWQQRNLPFMAGTVSAWGLDKEKALSTITLNTAKVLGISKTAGSLEAGKDATLFISSGDALDMKTNHVEKAFIQGRDINLDNLHKQLDKKFSEKYGMKAAN
;
A
#
# COMPACT_ATOMS: atom_id res chain seq x y z
N MET A 1 -7.38 46.74 -45.90
CA MET A 1 -8.27 45.58 -45.65
C MET A 1 -7.51 44.28 -45.42
N ASN A 2 -6.52 43.94 -46.23
CA ASN A 2 -5.81 42.65 -46.11
C ASN A 2 -5.01 42.43 -44.78
N LYS A 3 -4.47 43.50 -44.18
CA LYS A 3 -3.71 43.36 -42.91
C LYS A 3 -4.59 42.94 -41.74
N TYR A 4 -5.80 43.43 -41.63
CA TYR A 4 -6.74 43.10 -40.57
C TYR A 4 -7.33 41.68 -40.71
N ILE A 5 -7.48 41.20 -41.94
CA ILE A 5 -7.93 39.84 -42.22
C ILE A 5 -6.85 38.83 -41.85
N ILE A 6 -5.58 39.12 -42.09
CA ILE A 6 -4.45 38.29 -41.70
C ILE A 6 -4.30 38.25 -40.16
N THR A 7 -4.48 39.38 -39.49
CA THR A 7 -4.45 39.44 -38.00
C THR A 7 -5.62 38.68 -37.38
N LEU A 8 -6.82 38.77 -37.97
CA LEU A 8 -7.99 38.01 -37.50
C LEU A 8 -7.81 36.50 -37.72
N LEU A 9 -7.22 36.08 -38.86
CA LEU A 9 -6.89 34.68 -39.12
C LEU A 9 -5.81 34.13 -38.18
N LEU A 10 -4.83 34.94 -37.80
CA LEU A 10 -3.82 34.57 -36.79
C LEU A 10 -4.40 34.44 -35.40
N ILE A 11 -5.34 35.32 -35.02
CA ILE A 11 -6.03 35.24 -33.71
C ILE A 11 -6.94 34.01 -33.65
N THR A 12 -7.65 33.66 -34.72
CA THR A 12 -8.47 32.44 -34.79
C THR A 12 -7.64 31.15 -34.83
N ALA A 13 -6.43 31.16 -35.37
CA ALA A 13 -5.53 30.01 -35.35
C ALA A 13 -4.95 29.71 -33.95
N VAL A 14 -4.82 30.73 -33.09
CA VAL A 14 -4.34 30.57 -31.70
C VAL A 14 -5.43 30.02 -30.77
N THR A 15 -6.70 30.09 -31.14
CA THR A 15 -7.82 29.51 -30.38
C THR A 15 -8.11 28.05 -30.72
N LEU A 16 -7.32 27.41 -31.59
CA LEU A 16 -7.38 25.98 -31.82
C LEU A 16 -6.87 25.27 -30.58
N ASN A 17 -7.81 24.85 -29.79
CA ASN A 17 -7.73 24.02 -28.60
C ASN A 17 -6.52 23.09 -28.60
N GLY A 18 -5.51 23.42 -27.81
CA GLY A 18 -4.58 22.43 -27.32
C GLY A 18 -5.37 21.45 -26.45
N TYR A 19 -5.68 20.29 -26.96
CA TYR A 19 -6.10 19.18 -26.12
C TYR A 19 -4.89 18.79 -25.25
N THR A 20 -4.74 19.48 -24.13
CA THR A 20 -3.90 18.97 -23.07
C THR A 20 -4.50 17.64 -22.65
N GLN A 21 -3.69 16.61 -22.50
CA GLN A 21 -4.18 15.37 -21.88
C GLN A 21 -4.81 15.78 -20.54
N ALA A 22 -6.12 15.68 -20.45
CA ALA A 22 -6.83 16.02 -19.22
C ALA A 22 -6.41 15.02 -18.16
N ASN A 23 -5.67 15.46 -17.17
CA ASN A 23 -5.52 14.68 -15.93
C ASN A 23 -6.91 14.54 -15.30
N ILE A 24 -7.21 13.35 -14.79
CA ILE A 24 -8.46 13.10 -14.09
C ILE A 24 -8.41 13.91 -12.79
N SER A 25 -9.25 14.93 -12.69
CA SER A 25 -9.34 15.73 -11.47
C SER A 25 -9.91 14.89 -10.34
N PRO A 26 -9.40 15.06 -9.10
CA PRO A 26 -9.96 14.42 -7.93
C PRO A 26 -11.45 14.73 -7.73
N ALA A 27 -12.19 13.77 -7.21
CA ALA A 27 -13.62 13.88 -7.00
C ALA A 27 -13.97 14.98 -5.97
N PRO A 28 -15.07 15.72 -6.19
CA PRO A 28 -15.52 16.74 -5.25
C PRO A 28 -15.98 16.09 -3.93
N LYS A 29 -16.03 16.90 -2.87
CA LYS A 29 -16.54 16.46 -1.56
C LYS A 29 -17.98 15.99 -1.68
N GLN A 30 -18.34 14.98 -0.87
CA GLN A 30 -19.72 14.48 -0.74
C GLN A 30 -20.65 15.59 -0.28
N THR A 31 -21.81 15.74 -0.97
CA THR A 31 -22.80 16.77 -0.66
C THR A 31 -24.12 16.20 -0.17
N LYS A 32 -24.39 14.91 -0.37
CA LYS A 32 -25.65 14.23 0.00
C LYS A 32 -25.39 12.96 0.78
N LEU A 33 -26.35 12.58 1.60
CA LEU A 33 -26.39 11.25 2.19
C LEU A 33 -26.46 10.20 1.09
N ILE A 34 -25.64 9.15 1.18
CA ILE A 34 -25.62 8.05 0.22
C ILE A 34 -26.00 6.76 0.94
N ALA A 35 -26.89 6.00 0.31
CA ALA A 35 -27.31 4.67 0.75
C ALA A 35 -26.99 3.66 -0.36
N ILE A 36 -26.16 2.65 -0.06
CA ILE A 36 -25.97 1.49 -0.94
C ILE A 36 -26.81 0.35 -0.35
N THR A 37 -27.74 -0.20 -1.13
CA THR A 37 -28.75 -1.14 -0.63
C THR A 37 -28.69 -2.48 -1.36
N GLY A 38 -29.06 -3.57 -0.66
CA GLY A 38 -29.23 -4.90 -1.24
C GLY A 38 -27.95 -5.67 -1.53
N ALA A 39 -26.80 -5.19 -1.07
CA ALA A 39 -25.50 -5.79 -1.35
C ALA A 39 -25.13 -6.90 -0.34
N THR A 40 -24.25 -7.80 -0.76
CA THR A 40 -23.40 -8.56 0.15
C THR A 40 -22.26 -7.65 0.60
N ILE A 41 -22.26 -7.23 1.87
CA ILE A 41 -21.29 -6.29 2.43
C ILE A 41 -20.22 -7.07 3.19
N HIS A 42 -19.01 -7.04 2.68
CA HIS A 42 -17.83 -7.57 3.35
C HIS A 42 -17.25 -6.51 4.30
N ILE A 43 -17.36 -6.74 5.59
CA ILE A 43 -16.95 -5.72 6.59
C ILE A 43 -15.43 -5.50 6.61
N GLY A 44 -14.63 -6.52 6.25
CA GLY A 44 -13.18 -6.48 6.30
C GLY A 44 -12.59 -6.92 7.65
N ASN A 45 -13.41 -7.25 8.63
CA ASN A 45 -13.04 -7.75 9.96
C ASN A 45 -13.30 -9.26 10.16
N GLY A 46 -13.60 -9.98 9.09
CA GLY A 46 -14.00 -11.38 9.11
C GLY A 46 -15.51 -11.62 9.05
N SER A 47 -16.31 -10.55 9.00
CA SER A 47 -17.79 -10.64 8.98
C SER A 47 -18.36 -10.20 7.64
N ILE A 48 -19.53 -10.77 7.29
CA ILE A 48 -20.33 -10.42 6.11
C ILE A 48 -21.74 -10.01 6.55
N VAL A 49 -22.35 -9.07 5.83
CA VAL A 49 -23.75 -8.71 5.98
C VAL A 49 -24.45 -8.95 4.65
N GLU A 50 -25.29 -10.00 4.60
CA GLU A 50 -26.08 -10.35 3.42
C GLU A 50 -27.27 -9.42 3.27
N ASN A 51 -27.63 -9.08 2.00
CA ASN A 51 -28.70 -8.15 1.67
C ASN A 51 -28.64 -6.88 2.53
N GLY A 52 -27.41 -6.34 2.66
CA GLY A 52 -27.10 -5.25 3.56
C GLY A 52 -27.36 -3.87 2.98
N THR A 53 -27.46 -2.89 3.87
CA THR A 53 -27.48 -1.47 3.53
C THR A 53 -26.36 -0.76 4.28
N ILE A 54 -25.57 0.04 3.56
CA ILE A 54 -24.57 0.94 4.14
C ILE A 54 -25.00 2.39 3.89
N LEU A 55 -24.98 3.19 4.96
CA LEU A 55 -25.26 4.63 4.92
C LEU A 55 -23.99 5.41 5.24
N PHE A 56 -23.71 6.45 4.47
CA PHE A 56 -22.58 7.34 4.76
C PHE A 56 -22.86 8.78 4.32
N ASN A 57 -22.36 9.73 5.12
CA ASN A 57 -22.48 11.15 4.86
C ASN A 57 -21.25 11.90 5.40
N GLY A 58 -20.90 13.02 4.78
CA GLY A 58 -19.75 13.83 5.17
C GLY A 58 -18.44 13.04 5.22
N GLY A 59 -18.30 12.04 4.34
CA GLY A 59 -17.13 11.19 4.26
C GLY A 59 -17.08 10.05 5.28
N LYS A 60 -18.07 9.89 6.16
CA LYS A 60 -18.10 8.91 7.25
C LYS A 60 -19.25 7.92 7.10
N ILE A 61 -18.97 6.66 7.45
CA ILE A 61 -19.99 5.62 7.58
C ILE A 61 -20.87 5.93 8.80
N ILE A 62 -22.17 5.96 8.59
CA ILE A 62 -23.16 6.16 9.65
C ILE A 62 -23.60 4.81 10.20
N SER A 63 -23.95 3.87 9.30
CA SER A 63 -24.41 2.54 9.70
C SER A 63 -24.19 1.52 8.61
N VAL A 64 -24.07 0.25 9.03
CA VAL A 64 -24.11 -0.94 8.18
C VAL A 64 -25.08 -1.92 8.84
N ALA A 65 -26.12 -2.34 8.14
CA ALA A 65 -27.15 -3.21 8.68
C ALA A 65 -27.71 -4.17 7.63
N ALA A 66 -28.18 -5.34 8.05
CA ALA A 66 -28.89 -6.28 7.19
C ALA A 66 -30.32 -5.77 6.92
N GLY A 67 -30.82 -5.92 5.69
CA GLY A 67 -32.19 -5.60 5.32
C GLY A 67 -32.62 -4.13 5.54
N GLY A 68 -31.66 -3.24 5.75
CA GLY A 68 -31.94 -1.83 6.01
C GLY A 68 -32.57 -1.14 4.79
N GLN A 69 -33.59 -0.34 5.02
CA GLN A 69 -34.14 0.55 3.99
C GLN A 69 -33.40 1.89 4.02
N ALA A 70 -33.23 2.48 2.84
CA ALA A 70 -32.72 3.84 2.76
C ALA A 70 -33.75 4.81 3.40
N PRO A 71 -33.27 5.87 4.10
CA PRO A 71 -34.15 6.96 4.51
C PRO A 71 -34.91 7.53 3.31
N GLN A 72 -36.13 8.06 3.54
CA GLN A 72 -37.00 8.50 2.43
C GLN A 72 -36.67 9.88 1.86
N ASP A 73 -35.99 10.75 2.62
CA ASP A 73 -35.74 12.14 2.23
C ASP A 73 -34.29 12.42 1.92
N ASP A 74 -34.04 13.11 0.79
CA ASP A 74 -32.75 13.65 0.29
C ASP A 74 -31.55 12.69 0.34
N VAL A 75 -31.78 11.44 -0.08
CA VAL A 75 -30.78 10.37 -0.12
C VAL A 75 -30.48 9.96 -1.56
N LEU A 76 -29.22 9.88 -1.92
CA LEU A 76 -28.80 9.19 -3.14
C LEU A 76 -28.76 7.67 -2.90
N VAL A 77 -29.77 6.97 -3.39
CA VAL A 77 -29.85 5.51 -3.28
C VAL A 77 -29.13 4.84 -4.44
N ILE A 78 -28.21 3.95 -4.13
CA ILE A 78 -27.49 3.10 -5.08
C ILE A 78 -27.95 1.67 -4.85
N ASN A 79 -28.66 1.11 -5.83
CA ASN A 79 -29.07 -0.28 -5.79
C ASN A 79 -27.89 -1.19 -6.15
N ALA A 80 -27.48 -2.04 -5.22
CA ALA A 80 -26.39 -3.01 -5.36
C ALA A 80 -26.87 -4.45 -5.18
N ASN A 81 -28.13 -4.75 -5.51
CA ASN A 81 -28.68 -6.11 -5.45
C ASN A 81 -27.82 -7.07 -6.29
N GLY A 82 -27.43 -8.20 -5.66
CA GLY A 82 -26.59 -9.21 -6.28
C GLY A 82 -25.13 -8.80 -6.46
N LYS A 83 -24.72 -7.65 -5.93
CA LYS A 83 -23.35 -7.15 -5.96
C LYS A 83 -22.71 -7.21 -4.58
N HIS A 84 -21.41 -6.98 -4.56
CA HIS A 84 -20.58 -7.00 -3.37
C HIS A 84 -20.08 -5.60 -3.03
N VAL A 85 -20.02 -5.26 -1.75
CA VAL A 85 -19.40 -4.03 -1.24
C VAL A 85 -18.23 -4.41 -0.36
N TYR A 86 -17.08 -3.81 -0.64
CA TYR A 86 -15.83 -4.05 0.07
C TYR A 86 -15.27 -2.76 0.65
N PRO A 87 -14.54 -2.80 1.79
CA PRO A 87 -13.68 -1.70 2.18
C PRO A 87 -12.59 -1.49 1.12
N GLY A 88 -12.19 -0.26 0.89
CA GLY A 88 -11.09 0.04 -0.01
C GLY A 88 -9.83 -0.72 0.39
N PHE A 89 -9.22 -1.41 -0.56
CA PHE A 89 -7.99 -2.16 -0.35
C PHE A 89 -6.83 -1.20 -0.11
N ILE A 90 -5.90 -1.64 0.72
CA ILE A 90 -4.73 -0.87 1.14
C ILE A 90 -3.47 -1.60 0.65
N SER A 91 -2.73 -0.99 -0.25
CA SER A 91 -1.46 -1.52 -0.73
C SER A 91 -0.33 -1.14 0.22
N PRO A 92 0.26 -2.07 0.97
CA PRO A 92 1.38 -1.78 1.87
C PRO A 92 2.71 -1.83 1.12
N ASN A 93 3.72 -1.17 1.66
CA ASN A 93 5.12 -1.30 1.25
C ASN A 93 5.34 -1.20 -0.25
N THR A 94 4.94 -0.07 -0.87
CA THR A 94 5.04 0.14 -2.32
C THR A 94 5.73 1.46 -2.66
N ASN A 95 6.42 1.49 -3.80
CA ASN A 95 6.98 2.71 -4.40
C ASN A 95 6.02 3.40 -5.38
N LEU A 96 4.72 3.18 -5.22
CA LEU A 96 3.66 3.81 -6.00
C LEU A 96 3.76 5.34 -5.95
N GLY A 97 3.76 5.99 -7.13
CA GLY A 97 3.91 7.45 -7.24
C GLY A 97 5.31 7.98 -6.92
N LEU A 98 6.26 7.09 -6.59
CA LEU A 98 7.69 7.39 -6.47
C LEU A 98 8.49 6.85 -7.66
N ALA A 99 7.83 6.13 -8.56
CA ALA A 99 8.42 5.58 -9.78
C ALA A 99 7.41 5.68 -10.93
N GLU A 100 7.88 6.11 -12.11
CA GLU A 100 7.06 6.18 -13.32
C GLU A 100 7.57 5.22 -14.41
N PHE A 101 8.88 5.21 -14.67
CA PHE A 101 9.50 4.35 -15.69
C PHE A 101 10.77 3.72 -15.12
N GLU A 102 10.76 2.41 -14.89
CA GLU A 102 11.89 1.67 -14.29
C GLU A 102 13.21 1.85 -15.04
N SER A 103 13.15 2.00 -16.36
CA SER A 103 14.34 2.19 -17.19
C SER A 103 14.87 3.62 -17.23
N VAL A 104 14.21 4.58 -16.58
CA VAL A 104 14.57 6.00 -16.60
C VAL A 104 14.88 6.48 -15.18
N LYS A 105 16.16 6.48 -14.81
CA LYS A 105 16.60 6.81 -13.45
C LYS A 105 16.04 8.15 -12.92
N ALA A 106 15.88 9.15 -13.78
CA ALA A 106 15.34 10.46 -13.40
C ALA A 106 13.83 10.44 -13.00
N THR A 107 13.15 9.30 -13.13
CA THR A 107 11.76 9.11 -12.72
C THR A 107 11.62 8.15 -11.52
N LEU A 108 12.74 7.88 -10.84
CA LEU A 108 12.81 6.96 -9.70
C LEU A 108 13.20 7.74 -8.45
N ASP A 109 12.20 8.14 -7.67
CA ASP A 109 12.35 8.99 -6.48
C ASP A 109 12.16 8.21 -5.16
N TYR A 110 12.27 6.87 -5.22
CA TYR A 110 12.10 6.02 -4.05
C TYR A 110 13.40 5.76 -3.28
N SER A 111 14.58 6.14 -3.80
CA SER A 111 15.84 5.86 -3.14
C SER A 111 16.78 7.07 -3.13
N GLU A 112 17.54 7.22 -2.03
CA GLU A 112 18.50 8.29 -1.84
C GLU A 112 19.91 7.71 -1.66
N ILE A 113 20.94 8.54 -1.90
CA ILE A 113 22.35 8.17 -1.75
C ILE A 113 22.68 7.97 -0.26
N GLY A 114 23.38 6.88 0.05
CA GLY A 114 23.83 6.55 1.39
C GLY A 114 23.10 5.36 2.00
N ASN A 115 23.68 4.81 3.09
CA ASN A 115 23.14 3.62 3.75
C ASN A 115 22.25 3.94 4.96
N MET A 116 22.41 5.12 5.56
CA MET A 116 21.72 5.52 6.80
C MET A 116 20.97 6.83 6.57
N ASN A 117 19.73 6.74 6.06
CA ASN A 117 18.91 7.87 5.62
C ASN A 117 17.61 8.05 6.43
N PRO A 118 17.61 8.02 7.78
CA PRO A 118 16.38 8.11 8.56
C PRO A 118 15.61 9.41 8.37
N HIS A 119 16.24 10.47 7.89
CA HIS A 119 15.67 11.80 7.65
C HIS A 119 14.94 11.91 6.30
N ILE A 120 15.03 10.90 5.43
CA ILE A 120 14.34 10.88 4.14
C ILE A 120 12.86 10.54 4.36
N ARG A 121 11.99 11.22 3.63
CA ARG A 121 10.54 11.11 3.73
C ARG A 121 9.95 10.90 2.34
N SER A 122 9.38 9.74 2.08
CA SER A 122 8.82 9.38 0.78
C SER A 122 7.69 10.32 0.32
N ILE A 123 6.92 10.85 1.27
CA ILE A 123 5.74 11.67 0.97
C ILE A 123 6.07 12.92 0.14
N VAL A 124 7.25 13.51 0.33
CA VAL A 124 7.66 14.73 -0.37
C VAL A 124 7.85 14.50 -1.87
N ALA A 125 8.20 13.28 -2.26
CA ALA A 125 8.40 12.89 -3.66
C ALA A 125 7.13 12.27 -4.28
N TYR A 126 6.05 12.10 -3.53
CA TYR A 126 4.85 11.44 -4.01
C TYR A 126 4.17 12.22 -5.13
N ASN A 127 4.09 11.60 -6.32
CA ASN A 127 3.44 12.17 -7.50
C ASN A 127 1.98 11.71 -7.59
N THR A 128 1.03 12.59 -7.28
CA THR A 128 -0.41 12.33 -7.41
C THR A 128 -0.89 12.27 -8.87
N ASP A 129 -0.13 12.85 -9.81
CA ASP A 129 -0.44 12.85 -11.24
C ASP A 129 0.06 11.60 -11.98
N SER A 130 0.72 10.68 -11.26
CA SER A 130 1.11 9.37 -11.82
C SER A 130 -0.08 8.65 -12.44
N LYS A 131 0.14 7.98 -13.57
CA LYS A 131 -0.92 7.20 -14.26
C LYS A 131 -1.24 5.88 -13.55
N VAL A 132 -0.40 5.47 -12.63
CA VAL A 132 -0.53 4.17 -11.95
C VAL A 132 -1.67 4.15 -10.92
N PRO A 133 -1.81 5.14 -10.00
CA PRO A 133 -2.90 5.16 -9.02
C PRO A 133 -4.30 5.03 -9.63
N ALA A 134 -4.54 5.69 -10.77
CA ALA A 134 -5.83 5.60 -11.47
C ALA A 134 -6.14 4.16 -11.94
N THR A 135 -5.12 3.39 -12.35
CA THR A 135 -5.29 1.98 -12.72
C THR A 135 -5.57 1.10 -11.50
N LEU A 136 -4.93 1.37 -10.36
CA LEU A 136 -5.15 0.61 -9.13
C LEU A 136 -6.58 0.76 -8.62
N ARG A 137 -7.15 1.97 -8.72
CA ARG A 137 -8.53 2.25 -8.28
C ARG A 137 -9.56 1.35 -8.97
N SER A 138 -9.33 0.99 -10.23
CA SER A 138 -10.23 0.07 -10.96
C SER A 138 -10.20 -1.37 -10.45
N ASN A 139 -9.27 -1.74 -9.56
CA ASN A 139 -9.23 -3.03 -8.88
C ASN A 139 -9.55 -2.92 -7.38
N GLY A 140 -10.10 -1.78 -6.92
CA GLY A 140 -10.53 -1.57 -5.55
C GLY A 140 -9.43 -1.14 -4.59
N ILE A 141 -8.20 -0.85 -5.07
CA ILE A 141 -7.12 -0.34 -4.23
C ILE A 141 -7.29 1.17 -4.15
N LEU A 142 -7.63 1.66 -2.97
CA LEU A 142 -7.99 3.06 -2.75
C LEU A 142 -6.99 3.80 -1.85
N MET A 143 -6.11 3.06 -1.19
CA MET A 143 -5.07 3.59 -0.31
C MET A 143 -3.77 2.83 -0.52
N ALA A 144 -2.63 3.47 -0.23
CA ALA A 144 -1.32 2.84 -0.30
C ALA A 144 -0.37 3.41 0.76
N GLN A 145 0.59 2.60 1.20
CA GLN A 145 1.76 3.06 1.93
C GLN A 145 2.89 3.25 0.93
N ILE A 146 3.28 4.48 0.70
CA ILE A 146 4.40 4.83 -0.15
C ILE A 146 5.71 4.74 0.65
N THR A 147 6.63 3.91 0.17
CA THR A 147 7.80 3.48 0.95
C THR A 147 9.08 3.84 0.24
N PRO A 148 10.06 4.47 0.94
CA PRO A 148 11.39 4.63 0.39
C PRO A 148 12.14 3.31 0.42
N GLU A 149 13.07 3.13 -0.50
CA GLU A 149 13.92 1.95 -0.63
C GLU A 149 15.40 2.33 -0.58
N GLY A 150 16.26 1.33 -0.36
CA GLY A 150 17.71 1.48 -0.42
C GLY A 150 18.38 1.73 0.93
N GLY A 151 19.65 1.31 1.00
CA GLY A 151 20.44 1.40 2.22
C GLY A 151 19.96 0.50 3.37
N THR A 152 20.61 0.63 4.52
CA THR A 152 20.23 -0.06 5.75
C THR A 152 19.06 0.64 6.44
N ILE A 153 19.02 1.98 6.42
CA ILE A 153 17.84 2.78 6.80
C ILE A 153 17.44 3.62 5.59
N ALA A 154 16.32 3.30 5.00
CA ALA A 154 15.84 3.97 3.78
C ALA A 154 15.15 5.31 4.07
N GLY A 155 14.50 5.44 5.21
CA GLY A 155 13.73 6.62 5.60
C GLY A 155 12.31 6.28 6.05
N SER A 156 11.42 7.27 6.03
CA SER A 156 10.06 7.17 6.50
C SER A 156 9.06 7.02 5.35
N SER A 157 8.17 6.04 5.47
CA SER A 157 6.98 5.89 4.62
C SER A 157 5.83 6.79 5.08
N SER A 158 4.79 6.88 4.24
CA SER A 158 3.54 7.54 4.57
C SER A 158 2.37 6.84 3.92
N VAL A 159 1.19 6.90 4.54
CA VAL A 159 -0.04 6.34 4.00
C VAL A 159 -0.83 7.42 3.27
N VAL A 160 -1.22 7.14 2.03
CA VAL A 160 -1.93 8.05 1.14
C VAL A 160 -3.23 7.45 0.61
N GLN A 161 -4.19 8.30 0.28
CA GLN A 161 -5.34 7.97 -0.54
C GLN A 161 -5.05 8.25 -2.02
N LEU A 162 -5.71 7.53 -2.94
CA LEU A 162 -5.32 7.51 -4.34
C LEU A 162 -6.15 8.44 -5.25
N ASP A 163 -6.80 9.49 -4.70
CA ASP A 163 -7.58 10.46 -5.46
C ASP A 163 -7.42 11.87 -4.89
N ALA A 164 -6.23 12.46 -5.09
CA ALA A 164 -5.80 13.70 -4.44
C ALA A 164 -5.18 14.70 -5.42
N TRP A 165 -5.23 15.99 -5.08
CA TRP A 165 -4.65 17.07 -5.86
C TRP A 165 -3.12 17.16 -5.73
N ASN A 166 -2.61 16.92 -4.54
CA ASN A 166 -1.20 16.96 -4.20
C ASN A 166 -0.91 16.00 -3.04
N TRP A 167 0.32 15.90 -2.60
CA TRP A 167 0.71 14.98 -1.54
C TRP A 167 0.10 15.34 -0.17
N GLU A 168 -0.12 16.63 0.12
CA GLU A 168 -0.76 17.08 1.37
C GLU A 168 -2.22 16.61 1.42
N ASP A 169 -2.95 16.71 0.30
CA ASP A 169 -4.33 16.24 0.16
C ASP A 169 -4.42 14.72 0.15
N ALA A 170 -3.37 14.05 -0.35
CA ALA A 170 -3.29 12.59 -0.36
C ALA A 170 -3.03 11.98 1.02
N ALA A 171 -2.35 12.69 1.92
CA ALA A 171 -1.83 12.13 3.15
C ALA A 171 -2.94 11.73 4.14
N ILE A 172 -3.00 10.43 4.47
CA ILE A 172 -3.81 9.88 5.57
C ILE A 172 -2.99 9.85 6.86
N LYS A 173 -1.75 9.40 6.77
CA LYS A 173 -0.80 9.39 7.88
C LYS A 173 0.61 9.62 7.35
N ILE A 174 1.19 10.74 7.76
CA ILE A 174 2.55 11.14 7.40
C ILE A 174 3.54 10.42 8.31
N ASP A 175 4.69 9.98 7.74
CA ASP A 175 5.81 9.37 8.45
C ASP A 175 5.38 8.20 9.36
N ASP A 176 4.53 7.32 8.83
CA ASP A 176 3.90 6.24 9.59
C ASP A 176 4.89 5.19 10.08
N ALA A 177 5.96 4.92 9.33
CA ALA A 177 6.97 3.93 9.68
C ALA A 177 8.37 4.31 9.19
N MET A 178 9.40 3.94 9.98
CA MET A 178 10.81 3.93 9.59
C MET A 178 11.17 2.57 8.98
N HIS A 179 11.77 2.57 7.81
CA HIS A 179 12.15 1.38 7.08
C HIS A 179 13.62 1.04 7.25
N VAL A 180 13.87 -0.18 7.74
CA VAL A 180 15.20 -0.76 7.95
C VAL A 180 15.32 -2.05 7.15
N THR A 181 16.40 -2.23 6.42
CA THR A 181 16.76 -3.50 5.80
C THR A 181 17.79 -4.19 6.68
N TRP A 182 17.46 -5.39 7.18
CA TRP A 182 18.39 -6.15 7.99
C TRP A 182 19.61 -6.56 7.19
N PRO A 183 20.85 -6.34 7.68
CA PRO A 183 22.04 -6.69 6.94
C PRO A 183 22.14 -8.18 6.66
N VAL A 184 22.21 -8.55 5.37
CA VAL A 184 22.31 -9.93 4.91
C VAL A 184 23.62 -10.18 4.19
N ILE A 185 24.06 -11.45 4.14
CA ILE A 185 25.17 -11.86 3.30
C ILE A 185 24.67 -11.99 1.86
N SER A 186 24.87 -10.95 1.05
CA SER A 186 24.57 -11.03 -0.37
C SER A 186 25.69 -11.72 -1.12
N ARG A 187 25.43 -12.92 -1.65
CA ARG A 187 26.28 -13.52 -2.66
C ARG A 187 25.92 -12.87 -3.98
N SER A 188 26.72 -11.91 -4.42
CA SER A 188 26.57 -11.31 -5.76
C SER A 188 26.61 -12.42 -6.81
N ARG A 189 25.45 -12.73 -7.41
CA ARG A 189 25.36 -13.49 -8.66
C ARG A 189 25.66 -12.54 -9.83
N GLY A 190 26.83 -11.90 -9.83
CA GLY A 190 27.27 -11.09 -10.96
C GLY A 190 27.50 -11.98 -12.18
N PHE A 191 26.86 -11.67 -13.30
CA PHE A 191 27.31 -12.14 -14.61
C PHE A 191 28.65 -11.49 -14.88
N GLY A 192 29.78 -12.18 -14.56
CA GLY A 192 31.11 -11.70 -14.77
C GLY A 192 32.09 -12.27 -13.75
N ARG A 193 33.41 -12.14 -14.04
CA ARG A 193 34.52 -12.50 -13.15
C ARG A 193 34.66 -11.48 -12.00
N ALA A 194 33.61 -11.32 -11.16
CA ALA A 194 33.81 -10.61 -9.90
C ALA A 194 34.72 -11.46 -8.99
N PRO A 195 35.68 -10.86 -8.28
CA PRO A 195 36.51 -11.59 -7.31
C PRO A 195 35.61 -12.32 -6.33
N VAL A 196 35.82 -13.61 -6.12
CA VAL A 196 35.10 -14.38 -5.09
C VAL A 196 35.53 -13.84 -3.74
N VAL A 197 34.68 -13.06 -3.10
CA VAL A 197 34.88 -12.59 -1.74
C VAL A 197 34.74 -13.79 -0.81
N SER A 198 35.70 -14.00 0.11
CA SER A 198 35.64 -15.13 1.02
C SER A 198 34.42 -15.02 1.95
N PRO A 199 33.84 -16.16 2.41
CA PRO A 199 32.72 -16.17 3.35
C PRO A 199 33.01 -15.38 4.64
N GLU A 200 34.26 -15.44 5.12
CA GLU A 200 34.72 -14.74 6.32
C GLU A 200 34.58 -13.22 6.16
N ILE A 201 35.10 -12.67 5.05
CA ILE A 201 34.99 -11.22 4.74
C ILE A 201 33.52 -10.80 4.63
N LEU A 202 32.67 -11.63 4.01
CA LEU A 202 31.24 -11.33 3.91
C LEU A 202 30.58 -11.31 5.29
N GLN A 203 30.98 -12.21 6.18
CA GLN A 203 30.48 -12.26 7.54
C GLN A 203 30.97 -11.07 8.38
N GLU A 204 32.23 -10.67 8.24
CA GLU A 204 32.76 -9.48 8.90
C GLU A 204 32.02 -8.21 8.46
N ARG A 205 31.81 -8.03 7.15
CA ARG A 205 31.04 -6.88 6.61
C ARG A 205 29.60 -6.86 7.13
N ARG A 206 28.96 -8.02 7.19
CA ARG A 206 27.61 -8.13 7.77
C ARG A 206 27.61 -7.74 9.24
N GLN A 207 28.57 -8.24 10.04
CA GLN A 207 28.68 -7.92 11.47
C GLN A 207 28.95 -6.42 11.67
N GLN A 208 29.81 -5.82 10.84
CA GLN A 208 30.04 -4.39 10.86
C GLN A 208 28.77 -3.60 10.58
N ALA A 209 27.99 -3.97 9.56
CA ALA A 209 26.72 -3.30 9.25
C ALA A 209 25.68 -3.43 10.37
N ILE A 210 25.63 -4.58 11.07
CA ILE A 210 24.80 -4.76 12.26
C ILE A 210 25.26 -3.85 13.40
N ASN A 211 26.57 -3.76 13.65
CA ASN A 211 27.13 -2.86 14.67
C ASN A 211 26.83 -1.39 14.38
N GLU A 212 26.94 -0.96 13.12
CA GLU A 212 26.59 0.40 12.67
C GLU A 212 25.09 0.69 12.89
N LEU A 213 24.23 -0.30 12.61
CA LEU A 213 22.80 -0.21 12.86
C LEU A 213 22.51 -0.09 14.37
N GLU A 214 23.13 -0.92 15.21
CA GLU A 214 22.99 -0.81 16.67
C GLU A 214 23.48 0.54 17.20
N GLN A 215 24.59 1.04 16.67
CA GLN A 215 25.14 2.33 17.07
C GLN A 215 24.17 3.47 16.77
N ILE A 216 23.59 3.57 15.57
CA ILE A 216 22.67 4.65 15.24
C ILE A 216 21.39 4.59 16.09
N PHE A 217 20.87 3.37 16.40
CA PHE A 217 19.73 3.23 17.32
C PHE A 217 20.08 3.69 18.74
N SER A 218 21.28 3.39 19.22
CA SER A 218 21.77 3.84 20.53
C SER A 218 21.91 5.37 20.58
N GLU A 219 22.52 5.95 19.56
CA GLU A 219 22.67 7.42 19.44
C GLU A 219 21.32 8.11 19.33
N ALA A 220 20.41 7.57 18.52
CA ALA A 220 19.05 8.12 18.35
C ALA A 220 18.23 8.04 19.65
N ARG A 221 18.38 6.96 20.42
CA ARG A 221 17.74 6.83 21.72
C ARG A 221 18.26 7.88 22.69
N GLY A 222 19.60 8.03 22.80
CA GLY A 222 20.21 9.08 23.61
C GLY A 222 19.79 10.49 23.18
N TYR A 223 19.70 10.74 21.86
CA TYR A 223 19.23 12.01 21.32
C TYR A 223 17.75 12.26 21.64
N ALA A 224 16.90 11.25 21.59
CA ALA A 224 15.47 11.37 21.90
C ALA A 224 15.22 11.73 23.37
N ASP A 225 16.09 11.35 24.27
CA ASP A 225 15.98 11.62 25.71
C ASP A 225 16.42 13.07 26.04
N LEU A 226 17.06 13.80 25.10
CA LEU A 226 17.44 15.20 25.31
C LEU A 226 16.24 16.12 25.18
N SER A 227 16.01 16.94 26.20
CA SER A 227 14.97 17.99 26.16
C SER A 227 15.32 19.12 25.15
N LYS A 228 16.61 19.43 25.03
CA LYS A 228 17.12 20.43 24.08
C LYS A 228 18.54 20.01 23.63
N PRO A 229 18.71 19.53 22.40
CA PRO A 229 20.03 19.22 21.88
C PRO A 229 20.84 20.49 21.64
N LEU A 230 22.17 20.42 21.84
CA LEU A 230 23.11 21.53 21.57
C LEU A 230 23.13 21.90 20.08
N ALA A 231 23.00 20.90 19.20
CA ALA A 231 22.89 21.08 17.76
C ALA A 231 21.85 20.09 17.21
N VAL A 232 21.12 20.52 16.18
CA VAL A 232 20.13 19.64 15.52
C VAL A 232 20.87 18.68 14.59
N ASN A 233 20.72 17.38 14.87
CA ASN A 233 21.13 16.30 13.95
C ASN A 233 19.87 15.77 13.25
N PRO A 234 19.67 16.07 11.94
CA PRO A 234 18.44 15.68 11.22
C PRO A 234 18.20 14.17 11.21
N ARG A 235 19.27 13.36 11.15
CA ARG A 235 19.17 11.88 11.14
C ARG A 235 18.64 11.37 12.47
N LEU A 236 19.21 11.80 13.58
CA LEU A 236 18.80 11.38 14.92
C LEU A 236 17.43 11.96 15.30
N ALA A 237 17.17 13.20 14.88
CA ALA A 237 15.89 13.86 15.11
C ALA A 237 14.73 13.10 14.43
N ALA A 238 14.92 12.61 13.19
CA ALA A 238 13.93 11.84 12.46
C ALA A 238 13.56 10.50 13.15
N MET A 239 14.50 9.89 13.88
CA MET A 239 14.27 8.64 14.61
C MET A 239 13.56 8.84 15.96
N LYS A 240 13.39 10.08 16.43
CA LYS A 240 12.77 10.35 17.74
C LYS A 240 11.36 9.75 17.87
N HIS A 241 10.60 9.78 16.78
CA HIS A 241 9.22 9.29 16.72
C HIS A 241 9.09 7.76 16.88
N LEU A 242 10.17 7.00 16.67
CA LEU A 242 10.21 5.58 17.04
C LEU A 242 10.04 5.39 18.56
N PHE A 243 10.67 6.24 19.37
CA PHE A 243 10.77 6.08 20.81
C PHE A 243 9.60 6.69 21.59
N ASP A 244 8.84 7.63 20.97
CA ASP A 244 7.58 8.12 21.53
C ASP A 244 6.35 7.31 21.07
N GLY A 245 6.55 6.32 20.17
CA GLY A 245 5.51 5.43 19.67
C GLY A 245 4.62 6.01 18.57
N SER A 246 4.87 7.23 18.09
CA SER A 246 4.11 7.84 17.01
C SER A 246 4.46 7.28 15.64
N GLN A 247 5.68 6.76 15.45
CA GLN A 247 6.18 6.10 14.26
C GLN A 247 6.48 4.62 14.54
N ARG A 248 6.21 3.75 13.58
CA ARG A 248 6.49 2.31 13.67
C ARG A 248 7.87 1.99 13.11
N LEU A 249 8.41 0.84 13.50
CA LEU A 249 9.66 0.29 12.96
C LEU A 249 9.33 -0.88 12.05
N PHE A 250 9.66 -0.76 10.76
CA PHE A 250 9.52 -1.83 9.79
C PHE A 250 10.91 -2.37 9.44
N ILE A 251 11.09 -3.69 9.52
CA ILE A 251 12.38 -4.33 9.26
C ILE A 251 12.20 -5.39 8.19
N THR A 252 12.88 -5.23 7.07
CA THR A 252 12.95 -6.24 6.01
C THR A 252 13.92 -7.33 6.43
N ALA A 253 13.40 -8.55 6.62
CA ALA A 253 14.17 -9.74 6.99
C ALA A 253 13.42 -11.01 6.54
N ASP A 254 14.13 -11.96 5.94
CA ASP A 254 13.55 -13.15 5.33
C ASP A 254 13.85 -14.44 6.10
N SER A 255 15.11 -14.65 6.54
CA SER A 255 15.48 -15.88 7.23
C SER A 255 15.06 -15.88 8.70
N GLN A 256 14.72 -17.04 9.23
CA GLN A 256 14.42 -17.26 10.65
C GLN A 256 15.44 -16.58 11.57
N LYS A 257 16.74 -16.78 11.28
CA LYS A 257 17.85 -16.23 12.06
C LYS A 257 17.84 -14.69 12.04
N ASP A 258 17.61 -14.11 10.88
CA ASP A 258 17.61 -12.66 10.70
C ASP A 258 16.39 -12.01 11.35
N ILE A 259 15.22 -12.63 11.22
CA ILE A 259 13.99 -12.18 11.88
C ILE A 259 14.16 -12.16 13.40
N VAL A 260 14.68 -13.25 13.99
CA VAL A 260 14.93 -13.33 15.44
C VAL A 260 15.92 -12.24 15.89
N ALA A 261 17.01 -12.04 15.14
CA ALA A 261 18.00 -11.03 15.46
C ALA A 261 17.42 -9.60 15.37
N ALA A 262 16.64 -9.31 14.31
CA ALA A 262 15.97 -8.02 14.10
C ALA A 262 14.96 -7.71 15.21
N VAL A 263 14.14 -8.69 15.60
CA VAL A 263 13.18 -8.54 16.71
C VAL A 263 13.90 -8.31 18.04
N ASN A 264 14.98 -9.02 18.30
CA ASN A 264 15.75 -8.84 19.54
C ASN A 264 16.44 -7.47 19.60
N LEU A 265 16.94 -6.95 18.48
CA LEU A 265 17.45 -5.59 18.42
C LEU A 265 16.35 -4.56 18.74
N ALA A 266 15.17 -4.68 18.11
CA ALA A 266 14.05 -3.78 18.39
C ALA A 266 13.64 -3.82 19.86
N LYS A 267 13.53 -5.01 20.46
CA LYS A 267 13.20 -5.19 21.88
C LYS A 267 14.18 -4.51 22.83
N LYS A 268 15.48 -4.47 22.50
CA LYS A 268 16.50 -3.75 23.28
C LYS A 268 16.13 -2.27 23.48
N TYR A 269 15.43 -1.69 22.50
CA TYR A 269 14.94 -0.32 22.52
C TYR A 269 13.46 -0.19 22.89
N LYS A 270 12.81 -1.26 23.35
CA LYS A 270 11.37 -1.33 23.67
C LYS A 270 10.47 -1.04 22.47
N LEU A 271 10.91 -1.42 21.29
CA LEU A 271 10.15 -1.30 20.06
C LEU A 271 9.57 -2.67 19.68
N THR A 272 8.35 -2.66 19.08
CA THR A 272 7.76 -3.84 18.46
C THR A 272 7.84 -3.65 16.96
N PRO A 273 8.70 -4.39 16.25
CA PRO A 273 8.85 -4.21 14.82
C PRO A 273 7.73 -4.91 14.05
N VAL A 274 7.53 -4.44 12.81
CA VAL A 274 6.82 -5.17 11.76
C VAL A 274 7.87 -5.77 10.85
N ILE A 275 7.79 -7.07 10.56
CA ILE A 275 8.69 -7.73 9.63
C ILE A 275 8.12 -7.61 8.21
N ILE A 276 8.94 -7.18 7.26
CA ILE A 276 8.66 -7.23 5.82
C ILE A 276 9.44 -8.39 5.21
N GLY A 277 8.79 -9.19 4.38
CA GLY A 277 9.36 -10.40 3.77
C GLY A 277 8.94 -11.63 4.55
N GLY A 278 9.77 -12.12 5.45
CA GLY A 278 9.43 -13.23 6.34
C GLY A 278 9.26 -14.56 5.60
N ASP A 279 10.14 -14.86 4.65
CA ASP A 279 10.04 -16.10 3.85
C ASP A 279 10.13 -17.36 4.75
N GLU A 280 10.92 -17.30 5.83
CA GLU A 280 11.03 -18.38 6.84
C GLU A 280 10.25 -18.08 8.14
N ALA A 281 9.38 -17.08 8.15
CA ALA A 281 8.62 -16.69 9.35
C ALA A 281 7.70 -17.82 9.85
N TYR A 282 7.25 -18.70 8.96
CA TYR A 282 6.43 -19.86 9.30
C TYR A 282 7.12 -20.84 10.26
N LEU A 283 8.45 -20.85 10.34
CA LEU A 283 9.23 -21.69 11.25
C LEU A 283 9.22 -21.20 12.71
N ILE A 284 8.82 -19.94 12.94
CA ILE A 284 8.91 -19.26 14.24
C ILE A 284 7.62 -18.56 14.66
N THR A 285 6.48 -19.12 14.32
CA THR A 285 5.16 -18.53 14.58
C THR A 285 4.92 -18.20 16.04
N ASP A 286 5.33 -19.08 16.97
CA ASP A 286 5.17 -18.86 18.41
C ASP A 286 6.02 -17.69 18.89
N PHE A 287 7.27 -17.59 18.45
CA PHE A 287 8.14 -16.46 18.75
C PHE A 287 7.53 -15.13 18.27
N LEU A 288 6.98 -15.10 17.06
CA LEU A 288 6.33 -13.90 16.51
C LEU A 288 5.11 -13.49 17.34
N LYS A 289 4.27 -14.45 17.72
CA LYS A 289 3.10 -14.22 18.59
C LYS A 289 3.47 -13.69 19.96
N GLU A 290 4.40 -14.36 20.64
CA GLU A 290 4.87 -13.97 21.99
C GLU A 290 5.43 -12.54 22.01
N ASN A 291 6.00 -12.09 20.89
CA ASN A 291 6.54 -10.76 20.75
C ASN A 291 5.61 -9.75 20.05
N ASN A 292 4.36 -10.13 19.75
CA ASN A 292 3.36 -9.32 19.04
C ASN A 292 3.87 -8.78 17.69
N VAL A 293 4.71 -9.53 16.99
CA VAL A 293 5.30 -9.16 15.70
C VAL A 293 4.32 -9.47 14.58
N SER A 294 3.98 -8.44 13.80
CA SER A 294 3.21 -8.59 12.56
C SER A 294 4.14 -8.84 11.39
N VAL A 295 3.65 -9.54 10.37
CA VAL A 295 4.43 -9.84 9.15
C VAL A 295 3.72 -9.32 7.92
N ILE A 296 4.42 -8.51 7.13
CA ILE A 296 4.03 -8.14 5.76
C ILE A 296 4.73 -9.15 4.85
N VAL A 297 4.02 -10.18 4.41
CA VAL A 297 4.57 -11.20 3.52
C VAL A 297 4.69 -10.68 2.10
N LYS A 298 5.71 -11.15 1.40
CA LYS A 298 5.86 -10.93 -0.04
C LYS A 298 4.72 -11.59 -0.83
N GLN A 299 4.69 -11.33 -2.12
CA GLN A 299 3.69 -11.92 -3.00
C GLN A 299 3.70 -13.45 -2.94
N PRO A 300 2.52 -14.11 -2.84
CA PRO A 300 2.41 -15.57 -2.89
C PRO A 300 2.92 -16.18 -4.19
N HIS A 301 2.76 -15.47 -5.32
CA HIS A 301 3.20 -15.92 -6.63
C HIS A 301 4.72 -15.73 -6.78
N ALA A 302 5.48 -16.52 -6.06
CA ALA A 302 6.94 -16.52 -6.06
C ALA A 302 7.49 -17.95 -6.14
N LEU A 303 8.77 -18.05 -6.47
CA LEU A 303 9.51 -19.30 -6.36
C LEU A 303 10.08 -19.44 -4.94
N PRO A 304 10.34 -20.69 -4.47
CA PRO A 304 11.02 -20.90 -3.21
C PRO A 304 12.45 -20.33 -3.27
N ASN A 305 12.96 -19.90 -2.11
CA ASN A 305 14.29 -19.28 -2.04
C ASN A 305 15.43 -20.30 -2.04
N SER A 306 15.15 -21.53 -1.59
CA SER A 306 16.11 -22.63 -1.50
C SER A 306 15.61 -23.88 -2.21
N THR A 307 16.53 -24.73 -2.64
CA THR A 307 16.21 -26.06 -3.21
C THR A 307 15.59 -27.02 -2.17
N ASP A 308 15.79 -26.74 -0.90
CA ASP A 308 15.29 -27.57 0.21
C ASP A 308 13.91 -27.09 0.71
N ASP A 309 13.41 -25.95 0.22
CA ASP A 309 12.10 -25.43 0.58
C ASP A 309 10.97 -26.22 -0.09
N ASP A 310 9.82 -26.32 0.58
CA ASP A 310 8.57 -26.75 -0.06
C ASP A 310 8.25 -25.80 -1.24
N VAL A 311 8.15 -26.37 -2.43
CA VAL A 311 7.88 -25.61 -3.67
C VAL A 311 6.64 -24.71 -3.54
N ASN A 312 5.67 -25.12 -2.72
CA ASN A 312 4.44 -24.38 -2.49
C ASN A 312 4.51 -23.44 -1.27
N MET A 313 5.64 -23.34 -0.57
CA MET A 313 5.72 -22.53 0.64
C MET A 313 5.40 -21.04 0.40
N PRO A 314 5.81 -20.40 -0.68
CA PRO A 314 5.43 -19.00 -0.94
C PRO A 314 3.90 -18.79 -0.97
N TYR A 315 3.16 -19.77 -1.49
CA TYR A 315 1.68 -19.73 -1.54
C TYR A 315 1.03 -19.99 -0.19
N LYS A 316 1.66 -20.82 0.66
CA LYS A 316 1.13 -21.24 1.97
C LYS A 316 1.50 -20.29 3.10
N ASN A 317 2.64 -19.59 3.03
CA ASN A 317 3.26 -18.87 4.13
C ASN A 317 2.26 -17.93 4.86
N ALA A 318 1.54 -17.11 4.10
CA ALA A 318 0.54 -16.20 4.68
C ALA A 318 -0.57 -16.93 5.46
N ALA A 319 -1.08 -18.04 4.90
CA ALA A 319 -2.12 -18.85 5.53
C ALA A 319 -1.59 -19.55 6.79
N VAL A 320 -0.38 -20.10 6.75
CA VAL A 320 0.27 -20.76 7.92
C VAL A 320 0.44 -19.75 9.06
N LEU A 321 0.99 -18.58 8.78
CA LEU A 321 1.18 -17.51 9.77
C LEU A 321 -0.15 -17.04 10.36
N ALA A 322 -1.14 -16.76 9.52
CA ALA A 322 -2.44 -16.26 9.97
C ALA A 322 -3.22 -17.30 10.80
N ASN A 323 -3.19 -18.58 10.38
CA ASN A 323 -3.82 -19.68 11.14
C ASN A 323 -3.12 -19.95 12.48
N ALA A 324 -1.82 -19.68 12.58
CA ALA A 324 -1.08 -19.71 13.83
C ALA A 324 -1.40 -18.50 14.76
N GLY A 325 -2.14 -17.50 14.29
CA GLY A 325 -2.54 -16.32 15.06
C GLY A 325 -1.59 -15.12 14.94
N VAL A 326 -0.63 -15.16 14.01
CA VAL A 326 0.19 -13.99 13.65
C VAL A 326 -0.65 -13.00 12.84
N THR A 327 -0.51 -11.71 13.10
CA THR A 327 -1.11 -10.68 12.22
C THR A 327 -0.35 -10.62 10.91
N VAL A 328 -1.02 -11.02 9.83
CA VAL A 328 -0.45 -11.07 8.48
C VAL A 328 -1.04 -9.98 7.60
N VAL A 329 -0.20 -9.37 6.81
CA VAL A 329 -0.53 -8.46 5.71
C VAL A 329 0.08 -9.01 4.44
N VAL A 330 -0.68 -9.04 3.36
CA VAL A 330 -0.20 -9.46 2.04
C VAL A 330 0.26 -8.25 1.27
N SER A 331 1.44 -8.34 0.67
CA SER A 331 1.99 -7.32 -0.24
C SER A 331 2.32 -7.90 -1.61
N ILE A 332 2.71 -7.04 -2.51
CA ILE A 332 3.22 -7.39 -3.83
C ILE A 332 4.31 -6.39 -4.19
N GLU A 333 5.38 -6.85 -4.82
CA GLU A 333 6.51 -6.00 -5.22
C GLU A 333 6.17 -5.15 -6.45
N GLY A 334 6.90 -4.03 -6.60
CA GLY A 334 6.74 -3.09 -7.70
C GLY A 334 5.54 -2.15 -7.55
N TYR A 335 5.42 -1.16 -8.42
CA TYR A 335 4.33 -0.17 -8.37
C TYR A 335 3.17 -0.50 -9.33
N TRP A 336 3.43 -1.01 -10.52
CA TRP A 336 2.40 -1.46 -11.47
C TRP A 336 1.70 -2.75 -11.05
N GLN A 337 2.44 -3.66 -10.44
CA GLN A 337 1.99 -4.97 -10.00
C GLN A 337 0.95 -4.87 -8.88
N GLN A 338 0.94 -3.76 -8.15
CA GLN A 338 -0.02 -3.50 -7.05
C GLN A 338 -1.47 -3.74 -7.48
N ARG A 339 -1.84 -3.51 -8.74
CA ARG A 339 -3.18 -3.81 -9.25
C ARG A 339 -3.64 -5.25 -9.03
N ASN A 340 -2.69 -6.18 -8.82
CA ASN A 340 -2.97 -7.60 -8.59
C ASN A 340 -3.07 -7.95 -7.08
N LEU A 341 -2.94 -6.98 -6.17
CA LEU A 341 -2.99 -7.21 -4.72
C LEU A 341 -4.24 -7.98 -4.27
N PRO A 342 -5.47 -7.70 -4.77
CA PRO A 342 -6.65 -8.47 -4.39
C PRO A 342 -6.51 -9.97 -4.72
N PHE A 343 -5.88 -10.29 -5.84
CA PHE A 343 -5.72 -11.66 -6.33
C PHE A 343 -4.64 -12.42 -5.54
N MET A 344 -3.70 -11.69 -4.92
CA MET A 344 -2.78 -12.28 -3.95
C MET A 344 -3.53 -12.74 -2.69
N ALA A 345 -4.44 -11.93 -2.17
CA ALA A 345 -5.31 -12.34 -1.06
C ALA A 345 -6.23 -13.51 -1.44
N GLY A 346 -6.77 -13.52 -2.67
CA GLY A 346 -7.52 -14.65 -3.22
C GLY A 346 -6.70 -15.93 -3.27
N THR A 347 -5.42 -15.84 -3.68
CA THR A 347 -4.48 -16.97 -3.66
C THR A 347 -4.26 -17.50 -2.24
N VAL A 348 -4.06 -16.60 -1.26
CA VAL A 348 -3.89 -17.01 0.15
C VAL A 348 -5.13 -17.74 0.66
N SER A 349 -6.34 -17.33 0.23
CA SER A 349 -7.58 -18.05 0.55
C SER A 349 -7.60 -19.44 -0.08
N ALA A 350 -7.21 -19.58 -1.35
CA ALA A 350 -7.14 -20.86 -2.03
C ALA A 350 -6.13 -21.84 -1.38
N TRP A 351 -5.14 -21.31 -0.65
CA TRP A 351 -4.13 -22.08 0.06
C TRP A 351 -4.39 -22.23 1.56
N GLY A 352 -5.65 -22.11 2.00
CA GLY A 352 -6.11 -22.57 3.31
C GLY A 352 -6.37 -21.49 4.35
N LEU A 353 -6.45 -20.22 3.95
CA LEU A 353 -6.98 -19.18 4.82
C LEU A 353 -8.46 -18.93 4.50
N ASP A 354 -9.28 -18.79 5.54
CA ASP A 354 -10.67 -18.34 5.39
C ASP A 354 -10.74 -17.08 4.52
N LYS A 355 -11.76 -16.98 3.64
CA LYS A 355 -11.85 -15.91 2.64
C LYS A 355 -11.93 -14.52 3.25
N GLU A 356 -12.72 -14.33 4.30
CA GLU A 356 -12.86 -13.04 4.97
C GLU A 356 -11.60 -12.68 5.78
N LYS A 357 -10.90 -13.70 6.30
CA LYS A 357 -9.58 -13.48 6.89
C LYS A 357 -8.55 -13.12 5.83
N ALA A 358 -8.61 -13.72 4.64
CA ALA A 358 -7.75 -13.34 3.51
C ALA A 358 -8.03 -11.90 3.06
N LEU A 359 -9.31 -11.49 2.98
CA LEU A 359 -9.68 -10.10 2.75
C LEU A 359 -9.09 -9.16 3.80
N SER A 360 -9.11 -9.55 5.07
CA SER A 360 -8.56 -8.71 6.14
C SER A 360 -7.06 -8.45 6.00
N THR A 361 -6.31 -9.34 5.31
CA THR A 361 -4.87 -9.14 5.07
C THR A 361 -4.53 -7.95 4.18
N ILE A 362 -5.46 -7.47 3.38
CA ILE A 362 -5.31 -6.29 2.51
C ILE A 362 -6.26 -5.14 2.91
N THR A 363 -6.94 -5.28 4.04
CA THR A 363 -7.88 -4.28 4.58
C THR A 363 -7.60 -3.98 6.04
N LEU A 364 -8.30 -4.58 7.01
CA LEU A 364 -8.18 -4.25 8.43
C LEU A 364 -6.81 -4.59 9.03
N ASN A 365 -6.21 -5.72 8.68
CA ASN A 365 -4.88 -6.06 9.18
C ASN A 365 -3.83 -5.05 8.69
N THR A 366 -3.90 -4.70 7.38
CA THR A 366 -3.05 -3.64 6.82
C THR A 366 -3.28 -2.32 7.55
N ALA A 367 -4.54 -1.91 7.76
CA ALA A 367 -4.84 -0.68 8.49
C ALA A 367 -4.31 -0.70 9.93
N LYS A 368 -4.36 -1.84 10.63
CA LYS A 368 -3.78 -2.02 11.98
C LYS A 368 -2.26 -1.87 11.94
N VAL A 369 -1.61 -2.54 10.99
CA VAL A 369 -0.15 -2.53 10.85
C VAL A 369 0.36 -1.14 10.44
N LEU A 370 -0.38 -0.39 9.64
CA LEU A 370 -0.05 1.00 9.26
C LEU A 370 -0.49 2.05 10.31
N GLY A 371 -1.28 1.65 11.31
CA GLY A 371 -1.75 2.54 12.38
C GLY A 371 -2.86 3.50 11.96
N ILE A 372 -3.69 3.09 10.99
CA ILE A 372 -4.86 3.85 10.50
C ILE A 372 -6.20 3.13 10.74
N SER A 373 -6.21 2.06 11.51
CA SER A 373 -7.41 1.20 11.72
C SER A 373 -8.56 1.90 12.45
N LYS A 374 -8.31 3.06 13.08
CA LYS A 374 -9.38 3.88 13.66
C LYS A 374 -10.26 4.54 12.60
N THR A 375 -9.72 4.79 11.41
CA THR A 375 -10.41 5.50 10.33
C THR A 375 -10.62 4.67 9.08
N ALA A 376 -9.86 3.59 8.86
CA ALA A 376 -9.87 2.81 7.63
C ALA A 376 -9.80 1.29 7.88
N GLY A 377 -9.90 0.51 6.81
CA GLY A 377 -9.67 -0.94 6.77
C GLY A 377 -10.89 -1.80 7.06
N SER A 378 -12.02 -1.23 7.50
CA SER A 378 -13.28 -1.97 7.65
C SER A 378 -14.48 -1.05 7.51
N LEU A 379 -15.64 -1.61 7.17
CA LEU A 379 -16.90 -0.89 7.01
C LEU A 379 -17.67 -0.87 8.33
N GLU A 380 -17.28 0.02 9.22
CA GLU A 380 -17.87 0.19 10.55
C GLU A 380 -18.26 1.65 10.77
N ALA A 381 -19.32 1.89 11.54
CA ALA A 381 -19.78 3.24 11.86
C ALA A 381 -18.66 4.12 12.44
N GLY A 382 -18.57 5.37 11.99
CA GLY A 382 -17.56 6.34 12.38
C GLY A 382 -16.25 6.29 11.57
N LYS A 383 -15.99 5.22 10.82
CA LYS A 383 -14.85 5.14 9.90
C LYS A 383 -15.11 5.90 8.60
N ASP A 384 -14.06 6.17 7.85
CA ASP A 384 -14.15 6.81 6.56
C ASP A 384 -14.93 5.93 5.56
N ALA A 385 -15.81 6.54 4.80
CA ALA A 385 -16.52 5.89 3.72
C ALA A 385 -15.58 5.70 2.51
N THR A 386 -14.55 4.87 2.70
CA THR A 386 -13.61 4.44 1.67
C THR A 386 -13.92 2.99 1.32
N LEU A 387 -14.67 2.81 0.23
CA LEU A 387 -15.29 1.55 -0.15
C LEU A 387 -15.53 1.47 -1.66
N PHE A 388 -15.82 0.28 -2.17
CA PHE A 388 -16.20 0.11 -3.57
C PHE A 388 -17.27 -0.97 -3.75
N ILE A 389 -17.96 -0.90 -4.90
CA ILE A 389 -18.96 -1.88 -5.36
C ILE A 389 -18.34 -2.68 -6.47
N SER A 390 -18.39 -4.02 -6.37
CA SER A 390 -17.98 -4.96 -7.42
C SER A 390 -19.18 -5.83 -7.82
N SER A 391 -19.33 -6.10 -9.12
CA SER A 391 -20.39 -7.00 -9.61
C SER A 391 -20.13 -8.47 -9.25
N GLY A 392 -18.89 -8.82 -8.91
CA GLY A 392 -18.51 -10.15 -8.47
C GLY A 392 -17.46 -10.11 -7.36
N ASP A 393 -16.91 -11.29 -7.05
CA ASP A 393 -15.89 -11.44 -6.03
C ASP A 393 -14.63 -10.65 -6.37
N ALA A 394 -14.29 -9.68 -5.51
CA ALA A 394 -13.13 -8.81 -5.74
C ALA A 394 -11.77 -9.50 -5.51
N LEU A 395 -11.74 -10.67 -4.87
CA LEU A 395 -10.51 -11.45 -4.69
C LEU A 395 -10.25 -12.44 -5.83
N ASP A 396 -11.22 -12.63 -6.73
CA ASP A 396 -11.08 -13.47 -7.92
C ASP A 396 -10.82 -12.59 -9.17
N MET A 397 -9.71 -12.85 -9.83
CA MET A 397 -9.27 -12.14 -11.04
C MET A 397 -10.30 -12.18 -12.19
N LYS A 398 -11.14 -13.21 -12.26
CA LYS A 398 -12.15 -13.37 -13.32
C LYS A 398 -13.42 -12.58 -13.05
N THR A 399 -13.74 -12.31 -11.78
CA THR A 399 -15.00 -11.73 -11.36
C THR A 399 -14.86 -10.36 -10.69
N ASN A 400 -13.63 -9.94 -10.37
CA ASN A 400 -13.38 -8.59 -9.90
C ASN A 400 -13.74 -7.57 -11.00
N HIS A 401 -14.84 -6.88 -10.78
CA HIS A 401 -15.31 -5.82 -11.66
C HIS A 401 -15.81 -4.65 -10.81
N VAL A 402 -14.93 -3.71 -10.54
CA VAL A 402 -15.26 -2.51 -9.76
C VAL A 402 -16.07 -1.54 -10.60
N GLU A 403 -17.34 -1.37 -10.24
CA GLU A 403 -18.25 -0.47 -10.95
C GLU A 403 -18.25 0.95 -10.38
N LYS A 404 -18.07 1.07 -9.06
CA LYS A 404 -18.12 2.33 -8.35
C LYS A 404 -17.24 2.30 -7.12
N ALA A 405 -16.57 3.40 -6.83
CA ALA A 405 -15.72 3.49 -5.64
C ALA A 405 -15.84 4.87 -4.97
N PHE A 406 -15.64 4.87 -3.67
CA PHE A 406 -15.68 6.06 -2.83
C PHE A 406 -14.43 6.16 -1.98
N ILE A 407 -13.84 7.34 -1.92
CA ILE A 407 -12.77 7.66 -0.98
C ILE A 407 -13.27 8.78 -0.08
N GLN A 408 -13.42 8.50 1.21
CA GLN A 408 -13.99 9.44 2.19
C GLN A 408 -15.34 10.02 1.69
N GLY A 409 -16.21 9.15 1.16
CA GLY A 409 -17.53 9.49 0.63
C GLY A 409 -17.54 10.20 -0.72
N ARG A 410 -16.39 10.58 -1.28
CA ARG A 410 -16.26 11.17 -2.61
C ARG A 410 -16.40 10.08 -3.66
N ASP A 411 -17.29 10.25 -4.63
CA ASP A 411 -17.54 9.33 -5.74
C ASP A 411 -16.43 9.50 -6.78
N ILE A 412 -15.42 8.63 -6.76
CA ILE A 412 -14.21 8.79 -7.56
C ILE A 412 -14.35 8.27 -8.99
N ASN A 413 -13.63 8.89 -9.90
CA ASN A 413 -13.55 8.44 -11.28
C ASN A 413 -12.67 7.17 -11.39
N LEU A 414 -13.21 6.10 -12.00
CA LEU A 414 -12.51 4.84 -12.26
C LEU A 414 -11.92 4.75 -13.68
N ASP A 415 -11.95 5.83 -14.44
CA ASP A 415 -11.26 5.87 -15.74
C ASP A 415 -9.74 5.87 -15.55
N ASN A 416 -9.03 5.30 -16.51
CA ASN A 416 -7.58 5.24 -16.50
C ASN A 416 -7.02 5.09 -17.93
N LEU A 417 -5.71 5.28 -18.06
CA LEU A 417 -5.03 5.23 -19.35
C LEU A 417 -5.27 3.90 -20.11
N HIS A 418 -5.32 2.77 -19.41
CA HIS A 418 -5.54 1.46 -20.05
C HIS A 418 -6.94 1.37 -20.66
N LYS A 419 -7.98 1.81 -19.95
CA LYS A 419 -9.36 1.88 -20.48
C LYS A 419 -9.47 2.83 -21.67
N GLN A 420 -8.81 3.98 -21.61
CA GLN A 420 -8.78 4.95 -22.70
C GLN A 420 -8.08 4.37 -23.94
N LEU A 421 -6.96 3.68 -23.78
CA LEU A 421 -6.25 3.01 -24.87
C LEU A 421 -7.05 1.83 -25.44
N ASP A 422 -7.67 1.01 -24.59
CA ASP A 422 -8.53 -0.08 -25.02
C ASP A 422 -9.67 0.45 -25.90
N LYS A 423 -10.42 1.45 -25.44
CA LYS A 423 -11.47 2.09 -26.20
C LYS A 423 -10.94 2.62 -27.55
N LYS A 424 -9.84 3.39 -27.54
CA LYS A 424 -9.24 3.99 -28.74
C LYS A 424 -8.85 2.94 -29.78
N PHE A 425 -8.25 1.82 -29.35
CA PHE A 425 -7.78 0.81 -30.29
C PHE A 425 -8.90 -0.13 -30.72
N SER A 426 -9.86 -0.45 -29.85
CA SER A 426 -11.08 -1.20 -30.21
C SER A 426 -11.89 -0.47 -31.27
N GLU A 427 -12.09 0.83 -31.12
CA GLU A 427 -12.74 1.67 -32.15
C GLU A 427 -11.95 1.63 -33.48
N LYS A 428 -10.62 1.79 -33.43
CA LYS A 428 -9.76 1.78 -34.63
C LYS A 428 -9.86 0.46 -35.41
N TYR A 429 -9.95 -0.67 -34.72
CA TYR A 429 -9.95 -1.99 -35.36
C TYR A 429 -11.35 -2.60 -35.47
N GLY A 430 -12.42 -1.87 -35.17
CA GLY A 430 -13.80 -2.37 -35.24
C GLY A 430 -14.09 -3.52 -34.28
N MET A 431 -13.35 -3.63 -33.17
CA MET A 431 -13.55 -4.61 -32.12
C MET A 431 -14.57 -4.09 -31.09
N LYS A 432 -15.33 -5.00 -30.48
CA LYS A 432 -16.13 -4.62 -29.30
C LYS A 432 -15.17 -4.30 -28.16
N ALA A 433 -15.34 -3.15 -27.51
CA ALA A 433 -14.62 -2.87 -26.28
C ALA A 433 -14.91 -3.97 -25.25
N ALA A 434 -13.91 -4.37 -24.49
CA ALA A 434 -14.12 -5.25 -23.34
C ALA A 434 -14.98 -4.48 -22.31
N ASN A 435 -16.07 -5.11 -21.87
CA ASN A 435 -16.97 -4.54 -20.86
C ASN A 435 -16.31 -4.54 -19.48
#